data_8efef5fcab69d4cc4c9f3e68183bd8c3
#
_entry.id   8efef5fcab69d4cc4c9f3e68183bd8c3
#
_cell.length_a   1.000
_cell.length_b   1.000
_cell.length_c   1.000
_cell.angle_alpha   90.00
_cell.angle_beta   90.00
_cell.angle_gamma   90.00
#
_symmetry.space_group_name_H-M   'P 1'
#
loop_
_entity.id
_entity.type
_entity.pdbx_description
1 polymer ?
#
loop_
_entity_poly.entity_id
_entity_poly.type
_entity_poly.pdbx_seq_one_letter_code
_entity_poly.pdbx_strand_id
1 'polypeptide(L)'
;MDIHSLRKTILTLLACLFCYESVAQRIVCDETCNFADASTPVKEKGLGYAVVSPVGRSAVEMIGQAPRLETLEGKTIAVVGVSFMTSVTHPEIKRLILENYPSAKVILLDEIGIAGPYPAPGVSRKQKEDFQSKLKAMGVDAVISGNGGCGLCTPKETGSCIAAEYLGIPSVMIAGPGFADQARYTALNNGVPVMRVAQYPGAFATHTAEELIRNTREILWPQIVDALTSPISEAERSAGIAGSKGDIRDDAFYGTIDEINEYFTDMKWSDGLPIVPPTFEKVESFLKFTDQKWDETVAVLPIAHRNATVWHVAVNAVMAGCKPEYMPVLIALTKGLGDPEFRRTLSSTHAWIPYCWLNGPVARQLGIDSGQGQINEAANISIGRYMNLALMNLCGYYVKQDRMGTFGYPMSWCMVEDEAACLRVGWKPYHVRAGFGLDESTITLGSTLLWGNNMAPSTTNPKILMELLAWDISERSQFALGSGRQFTFRTVLMTEPVAAILASGYLSPEALEKDLITASRRPVKERAFANYYANPGGAKDGGQFNLRQYQGHIRKDEGGRRTPTPQWYDSPESEQMTIPTMKEGMTAFIITGDSARNKVQTMPGGGYATIKIELPENWDALMAELGYESLDSYQ
;
A
#
# COMPACT_ATOMS: atom_id res chain seq x y z
N MET A 1 30.38 -45.53 -26.78
CA MET A 1 29.14 -45.08 -27.45
C MET A 1 29.56 -44.32 -28.70
N ASP A 2 29.25 -44.86 -29.89
CA ASP A 2 29.77 -44.39 -31.16
C ASP A 2 29.14 -43.05 -31.53
N ILE A 3 29.95 -42.12 -32.06
CA ILE A 3 29.54 -40.76 -32.46
C ILE A 3 28.38 -40.78 -33.51
N HIS A 4 28.28 -41.90 -34.24
CA HIS A 4 27.19 -42.12 -35.19
C HIS A 4 25.83 -42.38 -34.53
N SER A 5 25.84 -43.05 -33.39
CA SER A 5 24.64 -43.29 -32.55
C SER A 5 24.17 -42.02 -31.87
N LEU A 6 25.09 -41.16 -31.41
CA LEU A 6 24.77 -39.87 -30.77
C LEU A 6 24.17 -38.86 -31.77
N ARG A 7 24.69 -38.84 -33.05
CA ARG A 7 24.12 -38.00 -34.10
C ARG A 7 22.70 -38.42 -34.50
N LYS A 8 22.42 -39.74 -34.56
CA LYS A 8 21.05 -40.23 -34.85
C LYS A 8 20.08 -39.86 -33.71
N THR A 9 20.49 -39.98 -32.47
CA THR A 9 19.64 -39.62 -31.30
C THR A 9 19.37 -38.12 -31.24
N ILE A 10 20.36 -37.27 -31.55
CA ILE A 10 20.19 -35.80 -31.59
C ILE A 10 19.31 -35.39 -32.78
N LEU A 11 19.45 -36.00 -33.94
CA LEU A 11 18.58 -35.73 -35.11
C LEU A 11 17.13 -36.18 -34.85
N THR A 12 16.92 -37.28 -34.14
CA THR A 12 15.58 -37.76 -33.77
C THR A 12 14.95 -36.86 -32.71
N LEU A 13 15.72 -36.37 -31.74
CA LEU A 13 15.26 -35.40 -30.74
C LEU A 13 14.94 -34.02 -31.35
N LEU A 14 15.77 -33.57 -32.32
CA LEU A 14 15.47 -32.32 -33.06
C LEU A 14 14.24 -32.48 -33.99
N ALA A 15 14.07 -33.63 -34.62
CA ALA A 15 12.85 -33.90 -35.40
C ALA A 15 11.59 -33.99 -34.51
N CYS A 16 11.69 -34.54 -33.31
CA CYS A 16 10.61 -34.56 -32.35
C CYS A 16 10.30 -33.15 -31.80
N LEU A 17 11.31 -32.28 -31.58
CA LEU A 17 11.10 -30.89 -31.21
C LEU A 17 10.43 -30.09 -32.34
N PHE A 18 10.84 -30.29 -33.60
CA PHE A 18 10.17 -29.66 -34.75
C PHE A 18 8.73 -30.19 -34.96
N CYS A 19 8.48 -31.49 -34.68
CA CYS A 19 7.11 -32.01 -34.69
C CYS A 19 6.26 -31.49 -33.53
N TYR A 20 6.87 -31.14 -32.40
CA TYR A 20 6.12 -30.59 -31.26
C TYR A 20 5.70 -29.12 -31.49
N GLU A 21 6.51 -28.33 -32.20
CA GLU A 21 6.11 -26.99 -32.63
C GLU A 21 5.04 -27.00 -33.73
N SER A 22 5.01 -28.06 -34.59
CA SER A 22 4.00 -28.17 -35.64
C SER A 22 2.65 -28.76 -35.18
N VAL A 23 2.55 -29.30 -33.96
CA VAL A 23 1.29 -29.87 -33.41
C VAL A 23 0.55 -28.88 -32.50
N ALA A 24 1.14 -27.71 -32.24
CA ALA A 24 0.42 -26.59 -31.62
C ALA A 24 -0.37 -25.75 -32.64
N GLN A 25 -0.83 -26.35 -33.75
CA GLN A 25 -1.83 -25.74 -34.60
C GLN A 25 -3.15 -25.67 -33.82
N ARG A 26 -3.61 -24.45 -33.55
CA ARG A 26 -4.93 -24.23 -32.95
C ARG A 26 -5.98 -24.78 -33.91
N ILE A 27 -6.69 -25.80 -33.48
CA ILE A 27 -7.86 -26.30 -34.19
C ILE A 27 -8.96 -25.25 -34.00
N VAL A 28 -9.29 -24.52 -35.04
CA VAL A 28 -10.44 -23.61 -35.05
C VAL A 28 -11.61 -24.40 -35.67
N CYS A 29 -12.68 -24.54 -34.90
CA CYS A 29 -13.91 -25.16 -35.39
C CYS A 29 -14.78 -24.08 -36.05
N ASP A 30 -15.13 -24.24 -37.33
CA ASP A 30 -16.10 -23.38 -37.98
C ASP A 30 -17.54 -23.81 -37.62
N GLU A 31 -18.56 -23.08 -38.07
CA GLU A 31 -19.98 -23.36 -37.78
C GLU A 31 -20.43 -24.76 -38.24
N THR A 32 -19.61 -25.47 -39.05
CA THR A 32 -19.90 -26.82 -39.54
C THR A 32 -19.03 -27.90 -38.90
N CYS A 33 -18.18 -27.53 -37.90
CA CYS A 33 -17.18 -28.39 -37.25
C CYS A 33 -16.13 -28.96 -38.24
N ASN A 34 -15.85 -28.29 -39.34
CA ASN A 34 -14.75 -28.63 -40.24
C ASN A 34 -13.44 -28.01 -39.70
N PHE A 35 -12.38 -28.81 -39.68
CA PHE A 35 -11.06 -28.35 -39.28
C PHE A 35 -10.42 -27.56 -40.42
N ALA A 36 -10.22 -26.28 -40.26
CA ALA A 36 -9.47 -25.43 -41.16
C ALA A 36 -7.99 -25.37 -40.77
N ASP A 37 -7.11 -25.33 -41.76
CA ASP A 37 -5.67 -25.19 -41.58
C ASP A 37 -5.35 -23.81 -41.00
N ALA A 38 -4.75 -23.76 -39.80
CA ALA A 38 -4.50 -22.55 -39.01
C ALA A 38 -3.33 -21.68 -39.56
N SER A 39 -2.89 -21.91 -40.77
CA SER A 39 -1.79 -21.14 -41.39
C SER A 39 -2.17 -19.74 -41.87
N THR A 40 -3.47 -19.39 -41.86
CA THR A 40 -3.95 -18.05 -42.19
C THR A 40 -4.56 -17.44 -40.92
N PRO A 41 -4.10 -16.27 -40.44
CA PRO A 41 -4.80 -15.59 -39.36
C PRO A 41 -6.18 -15.19 -39.89
N VAL A 42 -7.21 -15.95 -39.50
CA VAL A 42 -8.60 -15.56 -39.74
C VAL A 42 -8.85 -14.35 -38.86
N LYS A 43 -8.73 -13.15 -39.41
CA LYS A 43 -9.33 -11.96 -38.85
C LYS A 43 -10.84 -12.11 -39.00
N GLU A 44 -11.45 -12.84 -38.08
CA GLU A 44 -12.89 -12.80 -37.93
C GLU A 44 -13.30 -11.40 -37.49
N LYS A 45 -13.82 -10.61 -38.41
CA LYS A 45 -14.60 -9.42 -38.10
C LYS A 45 -15.85 -9.89 -37.40
N GLY A 46 -15.81 -9.96 -36.06
CA GLY A 46 -17.02 -10.27 -35.28
C GLY A 46 -16.84 -10.66 -33.81
N LEU A 47 -15.63 -11.00 -33.36
CA LEU A 47 -15.38 -11.42 -31.96
C LEU A 47 -14.61 -10.39 -31.11
N GLY A 48 -14.65 -9.11 -31.50
CA GLY A 48 -14.09 -8.03 -30.67
C GLY A 48 -15.10 -7.53 -29.65
N TYR A 49 -14.59 -7.12 -28.48
CA TYR A 49 -15.34 -6.47 -27.43
C TYR A 49 -14.89 -5.03 -27.29
N ALA A 50 -15.85 -4.10 -27.23
CA ALA A 50 -15.59 -2.74 -26.78
C ALA A 50 -15.49 -2.74 -25.24
N VAL A 51 -14.43 -2.16 -24.70
CA VAL A 51 -14.18 -2.13 -23.26
C VAL A 51 -13.88 -0.72 -22.77
N VAL A 52 -14.27 -0.44 -21.53
CA VAL A 52 -14.16 0.88 -20.90
C VAL A 52 -12.95 0.97 -19.97
N SER A 53 -12.50 2.18 -19.66
CA SER A 53 -11.36 2.43 -18.78
C SER A 53 -11.70 2.17 -17.30
N PRO A 54 -10.83 1.46 -16.56
CA PRO A 54 -11.00 1.25 -15.12
C PRO A 54 -10.49 2.41 -14.24
N VAL A 55 -9.84 3.42 -14.84
CA VAL A 55 -9.06 4.44 -14.11
C VAL A 55 -9.91 5.64 -13.77
N GLY A 56 -10.02 5.95 -12.48
CA GLY A 56 -10.69 7.16 -12.00
C GLY A 56 -10.01 8.45 -12.49
N ARG A 57 -10.82 9.50 -12.71
CA ARG A 57 -10.29 10.81 -13.13
C ARG A 57 -9.60 11.53 -12.00
N SER A 58 -8.48 12.22 -12.31
CA SER A 58 -7.82 13.09 -11.33
C SER A 58 -8.76 14.18 -10.84
N ALA A 59 -8.82 14.34 -9.51
CA ALA A 59 -9.51 15.45 -8.86
C ALA A 59 -8.60 16.66 -8.62
N VAL A 60 -7.32 16.57 -9.03
CA VAL A 60 -6.29 17.60 -8.79
C VAL A 60 -6.04 18.38 -10.06
N GLU A 61 -6.11 19.70 -9.96
CA GLU A 61 -5.70 20.60 -11.03
C GLU A 61 -4.17 20.70 -11.09
N MET A 62 -3.63 20.68 -12.30
CA MET A 62 -2.20 20.85 -12.54
C MET A 62 -1.84 22.33 -12.47
N ILE A 63 -0.77 22.64 -11.74
CA ILE A 63 -0.16 23.98 -11.73
C ILE A 63 0.93 24.06 -12.80
N GLY A 64 1.23 25.30 -13.27
CA GLY A 64 2.47 25.54 -14.02
C GLY A 64 3.68 25.34 -13.12
N GLN A 65 4.76 24.78 -13.66
CA GLN A 65 6.04 24.74 -12.93
C GLN A 65 6.54 26.14 -12.56
N ALA A 66 7.13 26.27 -11.38
CA ALA A 66 7.78 27.51 -10.96
C ALA A 66 8.94 27.87 -11.91
N PRO A 67 9.11 29.15 -12.30
CA PRO A 67 10.24 29.59 -13.11
C PRO A 67 11.57 29.20 -12.46
N ARG A 68 12.52 28.70 -13.25
CA ARG A 68 13.85 28.36 -12.74
C ARG A 68 14.71 29.64 -12.59
N LEU A 69 15.66 29.56 -11.68
CA LEU A 69 16.55 30.69 -11.40
C LEU A 69 17.59 30.83 -12.53
N GLU A 70 18.01 32.04 -12.85
CA GLU A 70 19.15 32.25 -13.76
C GLU A 70 20.48 31.86 -13.11
N THR A 71 20.56 32.05 -11.80
CA THR A 71 21.74 31.74 -10.97
C THR A 71 21.32 31.59 -9.52
N LEU A 72 22.13 30.91 -8.72
CA LEU A 72 21.96 30.85 -7.26
C LEU A 72 22.60 32.05 -6.54
N GLU A 73 23.36 32.89 -7.25
CA GLU A 73 24.02 34.06 -6.68
C GLU A 73 23.00 35.07 -6.14
N GLY A 74 23.19 35.52 -4.90
CA GLY A 74 22.28 36.44 -4.22
C GLY A 74 20.93 35.84 -3.79
N LYS A 75 20.70 34.54 -3.98
CA LYS A 75 19.44 33.85 -3.68
C LYS A 75 19.40 33.27 -2.28
N THR A 76 18.21 33.21 -1.71
CA THR A 76 17.94 32.53 -0.45
C THR A 76 17.45 31.11 -0.74
N ILE A 77 18.21 30.11 -0.33
CA ILE A 77 17.95 28.70 -0.65
C ILE A 77 17.64 27.95 0.65
N ALA A 78 16.46 27.32 0.73
CA ALA A 78 16.10 26.46 1.85
C ALA A 78 16.50 25.01 1.54
N VAL A 79 17.30 24.40 2.41
CA VAL A 79 17.70 22.99 2.34
C VAL A 79 17.00 22.24 3.46
N VAL A 80 16.03 21.40 3.10
CA VAL A 80 15.06 20.83 4.03
C VAL A 80 14.97 19.31 3.92
N GLY A 81 14.50 18.67 4.98
CA GLY A 81 14.34 17.24 5.07
C GLY A 81 14.89 16.65 6.36
N VAL A 82 14.38 15.48 6.72
CA VAL A 82 14.74 14.80 7.99
C VAL A 82 15.10 13.33 7.81
N SER A 83 15.00 12.82 6.58
CA SER A 83 15.18 11.40 6.28
C SER A 83 16.65 11.11 5.88
N PHE A 84 17.08 9.90 6.12
CA PHE A 84 18.33 9.29 5.61
C PHE A 84 19.57 10.19 5.48
N MET A 85 20.33 10.34 6.57
CA MET A 85 21.66 10.98 6.54
C MET A 85 21.65 12.44 6.05
N THR A 86 20.51 13.14 6.15
CA THR A 86 20.42 14.58 5.87
C THR A 86 21.37 15.39 6.73
N SER A 87 21.70 14.91 7.94
CA SER A 87 22.72 15.50 8.82
C SER A 87 24.15 15.51 8.24
N VAL A 88 24.41 14.74 7.17
CA VAL A 88 25.68 14.72 6.44
C VAL A 88 25.55 15.46 5.10
N THR A 89 24.53 15.12 4.32
CA THR A 89 24.37 15.65 2.96
C THR A 89 23.97 17.13 2.94
N HIS A 90 23.09 17.58 3.81
CA HIS A 90 22.60 18.96 3.81
C HIS A 90 23.66 20.01 4.23
N PRO A 91 24.47 19.79 5.28
CA PRO A 91 25.60 20.66 5.55
C PRO A 91 26.60 20.74 4.39
N GLU A 92 26.85 19.63 3.69
CA GLU A 92 27.72 19.61 2.52
C GLU A 92 27.10 20.40 1.35
N ILE A 93 25.81 20.26 1.09
CA ILE A 93 25.10 21.09 0.10
C ILE A 93 25.19 22.57 0.46
N LYS A 94 24.98 22.95 1.72
CA LYS A 94 25.15 24.34 2.21
C LYS A 94 26.57 24.85 1.92
N ARG A 95 27.59 24.05 2.24
CA ARG A 95 28.98 24.38 1.98
C ARG A 95 29.25 24.63 0.47
N LEU A 96 28.75 23.72 -0.37
CA LEU A 96 28.93 23.82 -1.84
C LEU A 96 28.20 25.03 -2.43
N ILE A 97 27.02 25.39 -1.95
CA ILE A 97 26.33 26.61 -2.37
C ILE A 97 27.15 27.84 -2.03
N LEU A 98 27.60 27.97 -0.78
CA LEU A 98 28.36 29.15 -0.33
C LEU A 98 29.76 29.25 -0.95
N GLU A 99 30.36 28.13 -1.33
CA GLU A 99 31.64 28.09 -2.03
C GLU A 99 31.52 28.56 -3.48
N ASN A 100 30.48 28.14 -4.19
CA ASN A 100 30.29 28.44 -5.61
C ASN A 100 29.49 29.73 -5.86
N TYR A 101 28.66 30.14 -4.87
CA TYR A 101 27.82 31.34 -4.92
C TYR A 101 27.93 32.10 -3.58
N PRO A 102 29.02 32.87 -3.37
CA PRO A 102 29.34 33.47 -2.07
C PRO A 102 28.31 34.45 -1.52
N SER A 103 27.49 35.07 -2.38
CA SER A 103 26.41 35.97 -1.94
C SER A 103 25.07 35.28 -1.67
N ALA A 104 25.00 33.97 -1.90
CA ALA A 104 23.80 33.21 -1.59
C ALA A 104 23.58 33.07 -0.08
N LYS A 105 22.32 33.01 0.33
CA LYS A 105 21.94 32.68 1.70
C LYS A 105 21.35 31.27 1.75
N VAL A 106 21.83 30.43 2.67
CA VAL A 106 21.35 29.06 2.83
C VAL A 106 20.75 28.86 4.21
N ILE A 107 19.48 28.46 4.23
CA ILE A 107 18.70 28.22 5.43
C ILE A 107 18.52 26.72 5.56
N LEU A 108 19.03 26.13 6.64
CA LEU A 108 18.77 24.73 6.96
C LEU A 108 17.43 24.59 7.69
N LEU A 109 16.92 23.37 7.72
CA LEU A 109 15.67 23.05 8.37
C LEU A 109 15.50 23.58 9.79
N ASP A 110 16.53 23.43 10.63
CA ASP A 110 16.49 23.83 12.03
C ASP A 110 16.32 25.36 12.17
N GLU A 111 16.81 26.14 11.21
CA GLU A 111 16.69 27.60 11.13
C GLU A 111 15.29 28.06 10.69
N ILE A 112 14.52 27.19 9.99
CA ILE A 112 13.13 27.48 9.60
C ILE A 112 12.19 27.40 10.79
N GLY A 113 12.58 26.73 11.86
CA GLY A 113 11.81 26.64 13.10
C GLY A 113 10.49 25.88 12.96
N ILE A 114 10.48 24.83 12.13
CA ILE A 114 9.35 23.89 12.01
C ILE A 114 9.67 22.67 12.87
N ALA A 115 8.87 22.46 13.89
CA ALA A 115 8.93 21.25 14.71
C ALA A 115 8.13 20.14 14.04
N GLY A 116 8.76 19.00 13.80
CA GLY A 116 8.08 17.77 13.35
C GLY A 116 8.19 17.48 11.84
N PRO A 117 7.56 16.39 11.41
CA PRO A 117 7.61 15.96 10.02
C PRO A 117 6.91 16.97 9.10
N TYR A 118 7.54 17.27 7.97
CA TYR A 118 6.93 18.06 6.91
C TYR A 118 5.63 17.48 6.42
N PRO A 119 4.76 18.33 5.81
CA PRO A 119 3.56 17.84 5.19
C PRO A 119 3.94 16.85 4.08
N ALA A 120 3.63 15.57 4.31
CA ALA A 120 3.52 14.65 3.21
C ALA A 120 2.22 14.98 2.43
N PRO A 121 2.15 14.71 1.12
CA PRO A 121 0.92 14.80 0.40
C PRO A 121 -0.20 14.03 1.11
N GLY A 122 -1.34 14.68 1.35
CA GLY A 122 -2.45 14.09 2.08
C GLY A 122 -2.37 14.14 3.62
N VAL A 123 -1.28 14.63 4.20
CA VAL A 123 -1.17 14.91 5.63
C VAL A 123 -1.41 16.40 5.85
N SER A 124 -2.21 16.74 6.78
CA SER A 124 -2.56 18.07 7.29
C SER A 124 -2.29 19.28 6.35
N ARG A 125 -3.37 19.81 5.77
CA ARG A 125 -3.40 21.08 5.04
C ARG A 125 -2.71 22.22 5.81
N LYS A 126 -2.92 22.28 7.12
CA LYS A 126 -2.31 23.27 8.00
C LYS A 126 -0.78 23.22 7.98
N GLN A 127 -0.17 22.04 8.00
CA GLN A 127 1.30 21.93 7.96
C GLN A 127 1.87 22.44 6.63
N LYS A 128 1.17 22.20 5.51
CA LYS A 128 1.56 22.75 4.21
C LYS A 128 1.49 24.28 4.22
N GLU A 129 0.40 24.84 4.73
CA GLU A 129 0.18 26.28 4.83
C GLU A 129 1.20 26.96 5.77
N ASP A 130 1.50 26.35 6.92
CA ASP A 130 2.53 26.83 7.85
C ASP A 130 3.93 26.85 7.20
N PHE A 131 4.29 25.80 6.48
CA PHE A 131 5.55 25.73 5.76
C PHE A 131 5.64 26.81 4.66
N GLN A 132 4.60 26.94 3.84
CA GLN A 132 4.50 27.95 2.81
C GLN A 132 4.63 29.38 3.36
N SER A 133 3.97 29.64 4.49
CA SER A 133 4.04 30.95 5.17
C SER A 133 5.45 31.27 5.61
N LYS A 134 6.20 30.29 6.11
CA LYS A 134 7.59 30.47 6.52
C LYS A 134 8.53 30.68 5.35
N LEU A 135 8.37 29.93 4.25
CA LEU A 135 9.15 30.17 3.04
C LEU A 135 9.00 31.62 2.54
N LYS A 136 7.76 32.13 2.51
CA LYS A 136 7.46 33.52 2.14
C LYS A 136 8.10 34.53 3.11
N ALA A 137 7.91 34.34 4.41
CA ALA A 137 8.44 35.24 5.44
C ALA A 137 9.95 35.34 5.44
N MET A 138 10.64 34.27 5.06
CA MET A 138 12.09 34.21 4.96
C MET A 138 12.64 34.61 3.59
N GLY A 139 11.79 34.94 2.62
CA GLY A 139 12.19 35.32 1.28
C GLY A 139 12.93 34.22 0.54
N VAL A 140 12.46 32.98 0.64
CA VAL A 140 13.09 31.83 -0.01
C VAL A 140 12.85 31.85 -1.51
N ASP A 141 13.94 31.76 -2.30
CA ASP A 141 13.94 31.75 -3.76
C ASP A 141 13.97 30.33 -4.34
N ALA A 142 14.48 29.33 -3.60
CA ALA A 142 14.52 27.93 -4.04
C ALA A 142 14.48 26.96 -2.86
N VAL A 143 13.97 25.74 -3.11
CA VAL A 143 13.92 24.66 -2.11
C VAL A 143 14.66 23.42 -2.61
N ILE A 144 15.55 22.88 -1.79
CA ILE A 144 16.19 21.58 -1.96
C ILE A 144 15.64 20.68 -0.85
N SER A 145 15.01 19.58 -1.18
CA SER A 145 14.44 18.67 -0.19
C SER A 145 14.93 17.23 -0.39
N GLY A 146 15.06 16.50 0.69
CA GLY A 146 15.48 15.09 0.68
C GLY A 146 15.97 14.65 2.07
N ASN A 147 16.50 13.47 2.21
CA ASN A 147 16.78 12.44 1.20
C ASN A 147 15.63 11.42 1.13
N GLY A 148 15.09 11.20 -0.06
CA GLY A 148 14.13 10.13 -0.29
C GLY A 148 14.83 8.77 -0.44
N GLY A 149 14.60 7.88 0.50
CA GLY A 149 15.25 6.55 0.53
C GLY A 149 14.34 5.44 1.04
N CYS A 150 13.04 5.70 1.18
CA CYS A 150 12.03 4.69 1.50
C CYS A 150 10.66 5.10 0.96
N GLY A 151 9.76 4.11 0.82
CA GLY A 151 8.42 4.29 0.27
C GLY A 151 7.52 5.25 1.05
N LEU A 152 7.78 5.47 2.34
CA LEU A 152 7.04 6.42 3.18
C LEU A 152 7.75 7.78 3.30
N CYS A 153 9.07 7.79 3.24
CA CYS A 153 9.85 9.02 3.42
C CYS A 153 9.85 9.87 2.14
N THR A 154 9.99 9.23 0.97
CA THR A 154 10.06 9.92 -0.31
C THR A 154 8.84 10.81 -0.58
N PRO A 155 7.59 10.33 -0.48
CA PRO A 155 6.42 11.20 -0.64
C PRO A 155 6.39 12.35 0.35
N LYS A 156 6.84 12.12 1.58
CA LYS A 156 6.90 13.14 2.63
C LYS A 156 7.90 14.25 2.30
N GLU A 157 9.11 13.91 1.90
CA GLU A 157 10.12 14.90 1.51
C GLU A 157 9.71 15.62 0.21
N THR A 158 9.11 14.91 -0.76
CA THR A 158 8.55 15.51 -1.98
C THR A 158 7.46 16.54 -1.67
N GLY A 159 6.71 16.37 -0.58
CA GLY A 159 5.70 17.32 -0.12
C GLY A 159 6.25 18.73 0.12
N SER A 160 7.51 18.86 0.55
CA SER A 160 8.17 20.15 0.71
C SER A 160 8.43 20.84 -0.65
N CYS A 161 8.85 20.07 -1.65
CA CYS A 161 9.01 20.57 -3.02
C CYS A 161 7.67 20.99 -3.63
N ILE A 162 6.62 20.15 -3.48
CA ILE A 162 5.26 20.47 -3.93
C ILE A 162 4.78 21.78 -3.31
N ALA A 163 4.98 21.96 -2.00
CA ALA A 163 4.58 23.19 -1.31
C ALA A 163 5.28 24.42 -1.85
N ALA A 164 6.56 24.31 -2.24
CA ALA A 164 7.34 25.38 -2.86
C ALA A 164 6.85 25.69 -4.28
N GLU A 165 6.67 24.68 -5.14
CA GLU A 165 6.19 24.86 -6.52
C GLU A 165 4.82 25.56 -6.56
N TYR A 166 3.92 25.27 -5.62
CA TYR A 166 2.64 25.99 -5.46
C TYR A 166 2.77 27.47 -5.11
N LEU A 167 3.95 27.92 -4.64
CA LEU A 167 4.27 29.32 -4.39
C LEU A 167 5.02 29.98 -5.57
N GLY A 168 5.28 29.26 -6.65
CA GLY A 168 6.15 29.72 -7.73
C GLY A 168 7.63 29.70 -7.33
N ILE A 169 8.02 28.95 -6.31
CA ILE A 169 9.39 28.78 -5.86
C ILE A 169 9.93 27.46 -6.46
N PRO A 170 10.98 27.51 -7.30
CA PRO A 170 11.57 26.31 -7.90
C PRO A 170 12.14 25.38 -6.85
N SER A 171 11.99 24.08 -7.10
CA SER A 171 12.46 23.07 -6.16
C SER A 171 13.15 21.90 -6.85
N VAL A 172 13.94 21.16 -6.06
CA VAL A 172 14.57 19.90 -6.44
C VAL A 172 14.46 18.89 -5.30
N MET A 173 14.04 17.67 -5.64
CA MET A 173 13.97 16.55 -4.70
C MET A 173 15.23 15.70 -4.80
N ILE A 174 15.83 15.32 -3.68
CA ILE A 174 16.96 14.38 -3.63
C ILE A 174 16.42 12.99 -3.29
N ALA A 175 16.65 12.00 -4.15
CA ALA A 175 16.17 10.63 -3.94
C ALA A 175 17.22 9.58 -4.32
N GLY A 176 17.22 8.45 -3.60
CA GLY A 176 18.02 7.28 -3.97
C GLY A 176 17.44 6.50 -5.15
N PRO A 177 18.16 5.49 -5.66
CA PRO A 177 17.72 4.65 -6.75
C PRO A 177 16.34 4.00 -6.46
N GLY A 178 15.48 3.96 -7.46
CA GLY A 178 14.11 3.42 -7.33
C GLY A 178 13.10 4.35 -6.67
N PHE A 179 13.53 5.46 -6.03
CA PHE A 179 12.64 6.41 -5.38
C PHE A 179 12.43 7.71 -6.17
N ALA A 180 13.23 7.94 -7.21
CA ALA A 180 13.07 9.11 -8.08
C ALA A 180 11.71 9.11 -8.78
N ASP A 181 11.27 7.97 -9.30
CA ASP A 181 9.96 7.84 -9.94
C ASP A 181 8.83 8.02 -8.93
N GLN A 182 8.96 7.47 -7.72
CA GLN A 182 8.00 7.72 -6.65
C GLN A 182 7.86 9.22 -6.35
N ALA A 183 8.96 9.97 -6.30
CA ALA A 183 8.92 11.42 -6.10
C ALA A 183 8.17 12.13 -7.25
N ARG A 184 8.45 11.75 -8.51
CA ARG A 184 7.76 12.31 -9.70
C ARG A 184 6.26 12.01 -9.68
N TYR A 185 5.87 10.76 -9.38
CA TYR A 185 4.45 10.39 -9.26
C TYR A 185 3.76 11.08 -8.08
N THR A 186 4.43 11.19 -6.95
CA THR A 186 3.91 11.95 -5.81
C THR A 186 3.62 13.39 -6.22
N ALA A 187 4.51 14.05 -6.92
CA ALA A 187 4.34 15.42 -7.38
C ALA A 187 3.19 15.54 -8.39
N LEU A 188 3.18 14.68 -9.41
CA LEU A 188 2.13 14.63 -10.44
C LEU A 188 0.74 14.44 -9.81
N ASN A 189 0.61 13.46 -8.90
CA ASN A 189 -0.64 13.18 -8.20
C ASN A 189 -1.09 14.32 -7.27
N ASN A 190 -0.22 15.28 -7.00
CA ASN A 190 -0.50 16.46 -6.20
C ASN A 190 -0.41 17.77 -7.01
N GLY A 191 -0.64 17.71 -8.31
CA GLY A 191 -0.80 18.87 -9.17
C GLY A 191 0.49 19.52 -9.69
N VAL A 192 1.65 18.94 -9.40
CA VAL A 192 2.95 19.39 -9.94
C VAL A 192 3.34 18.45 -11.08
N PRO A 193 3.19 18.85 -12.34
CA PRO A 193 3.27 17.94 -13.50
C PRO A 193 4.66 17.32 -13.68
N VAL A 194 5.72 18.05 -13.35
CA VAL A 194 7.10 17.55 -13.42
C VAL A 194 7.86 17.95 -12.16
N MET A 195 8.40 16.96 -11.47
CA MET A 195 9.32 17.15 -10.35
C MET A 195 10.74 16.82 -10.80
N ARG A 196 11.64 17.79 -10.69
CA ARG A 196 13.05 17.57 -10.93
C ARG A 196 13.68 16.87 -9.73
N VAL A 197 14.42 15.78 -10.01
CA VAL A 197 14.97 14.91 -8.96
C VAL A 197 16.48 14.76 -9.19
N ALA A 198 17.27 15.15 -8.19
CA ALA A 198 18.69 14.83 -8.12
C ALA A 198 18.84 13.41 -7.54
N GLN A 199 19.37 12.50 -8.33
CA GLN A 199 19.43 11.09 -7.97
C GLN A 199 20.77 10.73 -7.33
N TYR A 200 20.73 10.31 -6.07
CA TYR A 200 21.87 9.79 -5.34
C TYR A 200 22.25 8.38 -5.83
N PRO A 201 23.56 8.04 -5.94
CA PRO A 201 24.00 6.81 -6.61
C PRO A 201 23.96 5.55 -5.74
N GLY A 202 23.20 5.50 -4.67
CA GLY A 202 23.12 4.32 -3.82
C GLY A 202 22.17 4.49 -2.64
N ALA A 203 22.22 3.57 -1.69
CA ALA A 203 21.40 3.61 -0.48
C ALA A 203 22.11 4.50 0.57
N PHE A 204 21.54 5.64 0.91
CA PHE A 204 22.09 6.58 1.89
C PHE A 204 22.52 5.93 3.22
N ALA A 205 21.76 4.98 3.70
CA ALA A 205 21.99 4.36 5.01
C ALA A 205 23.16 3.38 5.04
N THR A 206 23.67 2.95 3.90
CA THR A 206 24.76 1.98 3.80
C THR A 206 26.12 2.63 3.49
N HIS A 207 26.13 3.89 3.05
CA HIS A 207 27.35 4.62 2.75
C HIS A 207 27.95 5.29 3.99
N THR A 208 29.28 5.40 4.01
CA THR A 208 30.03 6.13 5.04
C THR A 208 29.81 7.63 4.90
N ALA A 209 30.17 8.44 5.91
CA ALA A 209 30.07 9.89 5.81
C ALA A 209 30.94 10.45 4.68
N GLU A 210 32.15 9.91 4.50
CA GLU A 210 33.07 10.28 3.44
C GLU A 210 32.49 9.98 2.05
N GLU A 211 31.84 8.82 1.88
CA GLU A 211 31.14 8.47 0.64
C GLU A 211 29.93 9.37 0.39
N LEU A 212 29.16 9.68 1.43
CA LEU A 212 28.02 10.60 1.35
C LEU A 212 28.47 12.01 0.92
N ILE A 213 29.55 12.54 1.52
CA ILE A 213 30.13 13.85 1.17
C ILE A 213 30.62 13.82 -0.27
N ARG A 214 31.42 12.81 -0.65
CA ARG A 214 31.94 12.68 -2.01
C ARG A 214 30.81 12.59 -3.05
N ASN A 215 29.83 11.71 -2.84
CA ASN A 215 28.72 11.55 -3.77
C ASN A 215 27.82 12.80 -3.81
N THR A 216 27.69 13.52 -2.71
CA THR A 216 26.98 14.80 -2.69
C THR A 216 27.71 15.83 -3.57
N ARG A 217 29.02 15.91 -3.47
CA ARG A 217 29.86 16.85 -4.22
C ARG A 217 29.91 16.50 -5.71
N GLU A 218 30.20 15.24 -6.02
CA GLU A 218 30.53 14.83 -7.39
C GLU A 218 29.28 14.50 -8.21
N ILE A 219 28.20 14.02 -7.57
CA ILE A 219 27.03 13.49 -8.25
C ILE A 219 25.77 14.31 -8.01
N LEU A 220 25.42 14.62 -6.75
CA LEU A 220 24.21 15.37 -6.46
C LEU A 220 24.34 16.85 -6.80
N TRP A 221 25.47 17.48 -6.51
CA TRP A 221 25.64 18.91 -6.67
C TRP A 221 25.38 19.40 -8.10
N PRO A 222 26.00 18.83 -9.15
CA PRO A 222 25.70 19.23 -10.52
C PRO A 222 24.22 19.09 -10.88
N GLN A 223 23.57 18.01 -10.44
CA GLN A 223 22.15 17.77 -10.69
C GLN A 223 21.25 18.77 -9.95
N ILE A 224 21.62 19.17 -8.73
CA ILE A 224 20.89 20.18 -7.95
C ILE A 224 20.94 21.54 -8.66
N VAL A 225 22.13 21.95 -9.09
CA VAL A 225 22.32 23.24 -9.81
C VAL A 225 21.49 23.20 -11.11
N ASP A 226 21.64 22.16 -11.91
CA ASP A 226 20.91 21.99 -13.17
C ASP A 226 19.39 22.04 -12.92
N ALA A 227 18.90 21.30 -11.94
CA ALA A 227 17.47 21.26 -11.62
C ALA A 227 16.88 22.62 -11.22
N LEU A 228 17.66 23.48 -10.59
CA LEU A 228 17.22 24.80 -10.13
C LEU A 228 17.42 25.91 -11.17
N THR A 229 18.38 25.75 -12.10
CA THR A 229 18.79 26.84 -13.03
C THR A 229 18.46 26.56 -14.49
N SER A 230 18.43 25.31 -14.93
CA SER A 230 18.14 25.00 -16.33
C SER A 230 16.70 25.36 -16.71
N PRO A 231 16.48 26.04 -17.86
CA PRO A 231 15.15 26.42 -18.30
C PRO A 231 14.17 25.24 -18.39
N ILE A 232 12.89 25.52 -18.18
CA ILE A 232 11.84 24.53 -18.34
C ILE A 232 11.69 24.22 -19.85
N SER A 233 11.84 22.95 -20.22
CA SER A 233 11.69 22.48 -21.60
C SER A 233 10.21 22.50 -22.05
N GLU A 234 9.97 22.45 -23.37
CA GLU A 234 8.62 22.38 -23.93
C GLU A 234 7.91 21.08 -23.49
N ALA A 235 8.65 19.98 -23.40
CA ALA A 235 8.10 18.70 -22.92
C ALA A 235 7.65 18.81 -21.45
N GLU A 236 8.38 19.52 -20.60
CA GLU A 236 7.99 19.77 -19.22
C GLU A 236 6.77 20.69 -19.11
N ARG A 237 6.63 21.70 -19.99
CA ARG A 237 5.47 22.60 -20.03
C ARG A 237 4.20 21.89 -20.46
N SER A 238 4.31 20.97 -21.41
CA SER A 238 3.17 20.21 -21.93
C SER A 238 2.78 19.01 -21.04
N ALA A 239 3.68 18.60 -20.13
CA ALA A 239 3.39 17.52 -19.20
C ALA A 239 2.20 17.88 -18.27
N GLY A 240 1.27 16.97 -18.13
CA GLY A 240 0.10 17.14 -17.27
C GLY A 240 -1.08 17.89 -17.92
N ILE A 241 -0.93 18.45 -19.13
CA ILE A 241 -2.05 19.10 -19.85
C ILE A 241 -3.02 18.06 -20.46
N ALA A 242 -2.55 16.85 -20.68
CA ALA A 242 -3.35 15.74 -21.21
C ALA A 242 -4.25 15.11 -20.14
N GLY A 243 -5.19 15.88 -19.60
CA GLY A 243 -6.32 15.30 -18.88
C GLY A 243 -7.22 14.56 -19.86
N SER A 244 -7.74 13.39 -19.50
CA SER A 244 -8.68 12.63 -20.32
C SER A 244 -9.94 13.48 -20.59
N LYS A 245 -10.03 14.01 -21.79
CA LYS A 245 -11.21 14.72 -22.31
C LYS A 245 -12.14 13.67 -22.94
N GLY A 246 -13.06 13.11 -22.24
CA GLY A 246 -14.03 12.15 -22.76
C GLY A 246 -15.03 11.76 -21.67
N ASP A 247 -16.10 11.09 -22.01
CA ASP A 247 -16.99 10.47 -21.02
C ASP A 247 -16.26 9.29 -20.38
N ILE A 248 -16.51 9.01 -19.10
CA ILE A 248 -15.92 7.83 -18.42
C ILE A 248 -16.48 6.52 -18.97
N ARG A 249 -17.55 6.59 -19.73
CA ARG A 249 -18.20 5.45 -20.39
C ARG A 249 -17.76 5.26 -21.84
N ASP A 250 -16.90 6.16 -22.36
CA ASP A 250 -16.37 6.01 -23.71
C ASP A 250 -15.52 4.75 -23.81
N ASP A 251 -15.58 4.11 -24.98
CA ASP A 251 -14.75 2.96 -25.29
C ASP A 251 -13.27 3.34 -25.20
N ALA A 252 -12.54 2.64 -24.36
CA ALA A 252 -11.10 2.80 -24.23
C ALA A 252 -10.33 1.96 -25.24
N PHE A 253 -10.88 0.80 -25.61
CA PHE A 253 -10.27 -0.10 -26.57
C PHE A 253 -11.32 -1.07 -27.16
N TYR A 254 -11.03 -1.55 -28.39
CA TYR A 254 -11.81 -2.60 -29.04
C TYR A 254 -10.87 -3.69 -29.57
N GLY A 255 -11.11 -4.94 -29.21
CA GLY A 255 -10.29 -6.07 -29.64
C GLY A 255 -10.80 -7.41 -29.15
N THR A 256 -10.07 -8.47 -29.49
CA THR A 256 -10.25 -9.81 -28.93
C THR A 256 -9.89 -9.84 -27.44
N ILE A 257 -10.21 -10.92 -26.73
CA ILE A 257 -9.84 -11.10 -25.32
C ILE A 257 -8.32 -10.98 -25.11
N ASP A 258 -7.52 -11.57 -26.00
CA ASP A 258 -6.06 -11.55 -25.91
C ASP A 258 -5.52 -10.12 -26.12
N GLU A 259 -6.01 -9.40 -27.13
CA GLU A 259 -5.62 -8.00 -27.40
C GLU A 259 -6.05 -7.06 -26.25
N ILE A 260 -7.22 -7.28 -25.65
CA ILE A 260 -7.67 -6.53 -24.48
C ILE A 260 -6.74 -6.77 -23.28
N ASN A 261 -6.37 -8.02 -23.02
CA ASN A 261 -5.47 -8.34 -21.91
C ASN A 261 -4.07 -7.74 -22.12
N GLU A 262 -3.54 -7.75 -23.35
CA GLU A 262 -2.29 -7.10 -23.72
C GLU A 262 -2.39 -5.58 -23.50
N TYR A 263 -3.41 -4.93 -24.05
CA TYR A 263 -3.65 -3.49 -23.90
C TYR A 263 -3.77 -3.06 -22.43
N PHE A 264 -4.55 -3.80 -21.62
CA PHE A 264 -4.72 -3.47 -20.19
C PHE A 264 -3.41 -3.68 -19.40
N THR A 265 -2.59 -4.63 -19.80
CA THR A 265 -1.26 -4.85 -19.20
C THR A 265 -0.31 -3.71 -19.55
N ASP A 266 -0.25 -3.27 -20.80
CA ASP A 266 0.58 -2.16 -21.28
C ASP A 266 0.19 -0.83 -20.63
N MET A 267 -1.11 -0.60 -20.49
CA MET A 267 -1.66 0.55 -19.78
C MET A 267 -1.49 0.48 -18.25
N LYS A 268 -0.97 -0.64 -17.71
CA LYS A 268 -0.86 -0.92 -16.27
C LYS A 268 -2.22 -0.89 -15.55
N TRP A 269 -3.28 -1.30 -16.24
CA TRP A 269 -4.62 -1.40 -15.69
C TRP A 269 -4.95 -2.78 -15.13
N SER A 270 -4.13 -3.78 -15.44
CA SER A 270 -4.23 -5.17 -14.95
C SER A 270 -3.11 -5.48 -13.95
N ASP A 271 -3.39 -6.42 -13.06
CA ASP A 271 -2.43 -7.01 -12.11
C ASP A 271 -1.47 -8.03 -12.77
N GLY A 272 -1.49 -8.16 -14.10
CA GLY A 272 -0.68 -9.09 -14.88
C GLY A 272 -1.35 -10.45 -15.10
N LEU A 273 -2.52 -10.67 -14.52
CA LEU A 273 -3.36 -11.83 -14.79
C LEU A 273 -4.47 -11.48 -15.80
N PRO A 274 -4.96 -12.45 -16.61
CA PRO A 274 -6.09 -12.23 -17.48
C PRO A 274 -7.29 -11.64 -16.74
N ILE A 275 -7.95 -10.68 -17.35
CA ILE A 275 -9.13 -10.03 -16.82
C ILE A 275 -10.39 -10.47 -17.55
N VAL A 276 -11.53 -10.34 -16.92
CA VAL A 276 -12.81 -10.37 -17.62
C VAL A 276 -12.97 -9.02 -18.34
N PRO A 277 -13.17 -8.99 -19.68
CA PRO A 277 -13.35 -7.75 -20.41
C PRO A 277 -14.51 -6.92 -19.85
N PRO A 278 -14.24 -5.67 -19.41
CA PRO A 278 -15.29 -4.79 -18.87
C PRO A 278 -16.05 -4.11 -20.01
N THR A 279 -16.96 -4.88 -20.64
CA THR A 279 -17.88 -4.35 -21.63
C THR A 279 -18.97 -3.52 -20.96
N PHE A 280 -19.57 -2.60 -21.71
CA PHE A 280 -20.61 -1.71 -21.22
C PHE A 280 -21.75 -2.49 -20.54
N GLU A 281 -22.24 -3.55 -21.19
CA GLU A 281 -23.35 -4.37 -20.69
C GLU A 281 -23.01 -5.10 -19.36
N LYS A 282 -21.76 -5.60 -19.27
CA LYS A 282 -21.31 -6.24 -18.02
C LYS A 282 -21.24 -5.22 -16.89
N VAL A 283 -20.70 -4.04 -17.17
CA VAL A 283 -20.61 -2.97 -16.16
C VAL A 283 -22.01 -2.49 -15.74
N GLU A 284 -22.93 -2.29 -16.68
CA GLU A 284 -24.33 -1.91 -16.37
C GLU A 284 -25.04 -2.96 -15.50
N SER A 285 -24.71 -4.24 -15.63
CA SER A 285 -25.33 -5.28 -14.79
C SER A 285 -25.09 -5.06 -13.29
N PHE A 286 -23.96 -4.46 -12.92
CA PHE A 286 -23.64 -4.14 -11.51
C PHE A 286 -24.44 -2.96 -10.98
N LEU A 287 -24.79 -2.00 -11.85
CA LEU A 287 -25.51 -0.79 -11.45
C LEU A 287 -26.94 -1.09 -10.96
N LYS A 288 -27.49 -2.25 -11.26
CA LYS A 288 -28.78 -2.70 -10.76
C LYS A 288 -28.78 -2.92 -9.24
N PHE A 289 -27.61 -3.16 -8.64
CA PHE A 289 -27.46 -3.50 -7.22
C PHE A 289 -27.00 -2.30 -6.38
N THR A 290 -27.35 -1.07 -6.80
CA THR A 290 -27.14 0.16 -6.03
C THR A 290 -28.14 1.23 -6.43
N ASP A 291 -28.57 2.06 -5.47
CA ASP A 291 -29.42 3.22 -5.73
C ASP A 291 -28.60 4.45 -6.15
N GLN A 292 -27.26 4.36 -6.02
CA GLN A 292 -26.36 5.45 -6.39
C GLN A 292 -26.25 5.57 -7.92
N LYS A 293 -26.16 6.80 -8.41
CA LYS A 293 -25.99 7.05 -9.84
C LYS A 293 -24.60 6.60 -10.31
N TRP A 294 -24.49 6.16 -11.55
CA TRP A 294 -23.24 5.66 -12.14
C TRP A 294 -22.08 6.66 -12.06
N ASP A 295 -22.36 7.97 -12.15
CA ASP A 295 -21.38 9.07 -12.09
C ASP A 295 -21.17 9.62 -10.66
N GLU A 296 -21.93 9.14 -9.70
CA GLU A 296 -21.77 9.54 -8.30
C GLU A 296 -20.40 9.12 -7.76
N THR A 297 -19.72 10.06 -7.11
CA THR A 297 -18.40 9.83 -6.52
C THR A 297 -18.54 9.06 -5.21
N VAL A 298 -18.07 7.82 -5.20
CA VAL A 298 -17.98 6.96 -4.00
C VAL A 298 -16.93 7.51 -3.03
N ALA A 299 -15.77 7.88 -3.56
CA ALA A 299 -14.68 8.48 -2.79
C ALA A 299 -13.66 9.18 -3.72
N VAL A 300 -12.96 10.17 -3.17
CA VAL A 300 -11.73 10.69 -3.77
C VAL A 300 -10.56 9.92 -3.14
N LEU A 301 -9.92 9.08 -3.92
CA LEU A 301 -8.97 8.12 -3.41
C LEU A 301 -7.51 8.58 -3.54
N PRO A 302 -6.73 8.52 -2.46
CA PRO A 302 -5.29 8.72 -2.54
C PRO A 302 -4.64 7.43 -3.09
N ILE A 303 -3.46 7.46 -3.62
CA ILE A 303 -2.42 8.49 -3.69
C ILE A 303 -2.64 9.44 -4.86
N ALA A 304 -3.33 8.98 -5.88
CA ALA A 304 -3.50 9.71 -7.13
C ALA A 304 -4.64 10.74 -7.08
N HIS A 305 -5.32 10.87 -5.95
CA HIS A 305 -6.47 11.77 -5.79
C HIS A 305 -7.49 11.62 -6.91
N ARG A 306 -7.87 10.39 -7.22
CA ARG A 306 -8.84 10.07 -8.27
C ARG A 306 -10.25 10.02 -7.72
N ASN A 307 -11.19 10.57 -8.49
CA ASN A 307 -12.61 10.35 -8.27
C ASN A 307 -12.95 8.91 -8.66
N ALA A 308 -13.22 8.07 -7.67
CA ALA A 308 -13.78 6.75 -7.87
C ALA A 308 -15.30 6.87 -7.90
N THR A 309 -15.92 6.77 -9.08
CA THR A 309 -17.37 6.76 -9.22
C THR A 309 -17.92 5.34 -9.13
N VAL A 310 -19.24 5.23 -8.98
CA VAL A 310 -19.96 3.95 -9.00
C VAL A 310 -19.63 3.14 -10.28
N TRP A 311 -19.53 3.84 -11.42
CA TRP A 311 -19.10 3.23 -12.69
C TRP A 311 -17.71 2.59 -12.58
N HIS A 312 -16.73 3.29 -12.04
CA HIS A 312 -15.36 2.76 -11.91
C HIS A 312 -15.29 1.57 -10.94
N VAL A 313 -16.13 1.56 -9.89
CA VAL A 313 -16.27 0.38 -9.01
C VAL A 313 -16.73 -0.82 -9.83
N ALA A 314 -17.80 -0.67 -10.61
CA ALA A 314 -18.34 -1.74 -11.44
C ALA A 314 -17.33 -2.23 -12.50
N VAL A 315 -16.60 -1.32 -13.16
CA VAL A 315 -15.56 -1.69 -14.15
C VAL A 315 -14.49 -2.58 -13.53
N ASN A 316 -13.91 -2.17 -12.39
CA ASN A 316 -12.89 -2.97 -11.71
C ASN A 316 -13.46 -4.28 -11.15
N ALA A 317 -14.74 -4.31 -10.77
CA ALA A 317 -15.45 -5.52 -10.33
C ALA A 317 -15.58 -6.55 -11.46
N VAL A 318 -16.00 -6.11 -12.65
CA VAL A 318 -16.03 -6.98 -13.85
C VAL A 318 -14.64 -7.55 -14.11
N MET A 319 -13.61 -6.70 -14.14
CA MET A 319 -12.24 -7.14 -14.37
C MET A 319 -11.75 -8.19 -13.38
N ALA A 320 -12.14 -8.06 -12.12
CA ALA A 320 -11.80 -9.00 -11.06
C ALA A 320 -12.57 -10.33 -11.15
N GLY A 321 -13.65 -10.40 -11.93
CA GLY A 321 -14.55 -11.55 -11.99
C GLY A 321 -15.57 -11.62 -10.85
N CYS A 322 -15.87 -10.47 -10.22
CA CYS A 322 -16.94 -10.39 -9.22
C CYS A 322 -18.32 -10.60 -9.86
N LYS A 323 -19.28 -11.05 -9.06
CA LYS A 323 -20.69 -11.10 -9.46
C LYS A 323 -21.34 -9.71 -9.25
N PRO A 324 -22.36 -9.36 -10.06
CA PRO A 324 -23.06 -8.07 -9.95
C PRO A 324 -23.64 -7.79 -8.55
N GLU A 325 -24.20 -8.78 -7.90
CA GLU A 325 -24.81 -8.68 -6.56
C GLU A 325 -23.79 -8.35 -5.45
N TYR A 326 -22.47 -8.40 -5.73
CA TYR A 326 -21.46 -7.96 -4.76
C TYR A 326 -21.28 -6.43 -4.74
N MET A 327 -21.96 -5.69 -5.63
CA MET A 327 -21.78 -4.23 -5.77
C MET A 327 -21.86 -3.44 -4.46
N PRO A 328 -22.80 -3.67 -3.54
CA PRO A 328 -22.83 -2.98 -2.25
C PRO A 328 -21.56 -3.20 -1.40
N VAL A 329 -21.04 -4.42 -1.40
CA VAL A 329 -19.79 -4.79 -0.72
C VAL A 329 -18.61 -4.04 -1.34
N LEU A 330 -18.54 -3.96 -2.68
CA LEU A 330 -17.43 -3.33 -3.40
C LEU A 330 -17.45 -1.80 -3.27
N ILE A 331 -18.62 -1.18 -3.18
CA ILE A 331 -18.78 0.24 -2.88
C ILE A 331 -18.25 0.53 -1.47
N ALA A 332 -18.64 -0.26 -0.47
CA ALA A 332 -18.16 -0.10 0.89
C ALA A 332 -16.64 -0.33 0.99
N LEU A 333 -16.10 -1.36 0.31
CA LEU A 333 -14.68 -1.60 0.21
C LEU A 333 -13.96 -0.38 -0.38
N THR A 334 -14.48 0.19 -1.47
CA THR A 334 -13.89 1.35 -2.13
C THR A 334 -13.86 2.58 -1.21
N LYS A 335 -14.93 2.85 -0.44
CA LYS A 335 -14.93 3.89 0.60
C LYS A 335 -13.79 3.66 1.60
N GLY A 336 -13.59 2.41 2.05
CA GLY A 336 -12.53 2.03 2.98
C GLY A 336 -11.11 2.21 2.45
N LEU A 337 -10.89 2.10 1.14
CA LEU A 337 -9.57 2.37 0.53
C LEU A 337 -9.09 3.81 0.75
N GLY A 338 -10.01 4.74 0.98
CA GLY A 338 -9.71 6.14 1.30
C GLY A 338 -9.25 6.37 2.74
N ASP A 339 -9.42 5.42 3.65
CA ASP A 339 -9.14 5.60 5.08
C ASP A 339 -7.63 5.75 5.35
N PRO A 340 -7.19 6.80 6.07
CA PRO A 340 -5.79 7.03 6.37
C PRO A 340 -5.13 5.92 7.21
N GLU A 341 -5.84 5.29 8.12
CA GLU A 341 -5.27 4.26 8.99
C GLU A 341 -4.98 2.97 8.21
N PHE A 342 -5.88 2.54 7.33
CA PHE A 342 -5.67 1.42 6.43
C PHE A 342 -4.49 1.66 5.49
N ARG A 343 -4.47 2.78 4.76
CA ARG A 343 -3.50 3.06 3.69
C ARG A 343 -2.10 3.45 4.16
N ARG A 344 -1.93 3.80 5.42
CA ARG A 344 -0.69 4.39 5.99
C ARG A 344 0.58 3.62 5.64
N THR A 345 0.51 2.30 5.52
CA THR A 345 1.67 1.42 5.34
C THR A 345 1.87 0.93 3.91
N LEU A 346 0.91 1.15 3.01
CA LEU A 346 0.88 0.52 1.69
C LEU A 346 2.06 0.90 0.78
N SER A 347 2.61 2.11 0.93
CA SER A 347 3.80 2.55 0.16
C SER A 347 5.13 2.09 0.77
N SER A 348 5.11 1.38 1.90
CA SER A 348 6.32 0.94 2.60
C SER A 348 7.12 -0.07 1.77
N THR A 349 8.45 0.00 1.88
CA THR A 349 9.36 -1.02 1.33
C THR A 349 9.23 -2.39 1.99
N HIS A 350 8.50 -2.50 3.10
CA HIS A 350 8.19 -3.76 3.78
C HIS A 350 7.10 -4.60 3.11
N ALA A 351 6.46 -4.11 2.07
CA ALA A 351 5.42 -4.83 1.33
C ALA A 351 4.22 -5.26 2.19
N TRP A 352 3.52 -4.28 2.78
CA TRP A 352 2.29 -4.55 3.51
C TRP A 352 1.20 -5.07 2.57
N ILE A 353 0.62 -6.22 2.91
CA ILE A 353 -0.36 -6.92 2.12
C ILE A 353 -1.75 -6.50 2.57
N PRO A 354 -2.57 -5.87 1.72
CA PRO A 354 -3.95 -5.54 2.05
C PRO A 354 -4.82 -6.80 2.14
N TYR A 355 -5.78 -6.79 3.04
CA TYR A 355 -6.83 -7.79 3.14
C TYR A 355 -8.09 -7.18 3.75
N CYS A 356 -9.21 -7.89 3.65
CA CYS A 356 -10.46 -7.47 4.26
C CYS A 356 -11.21 -8.66 4.86
N TRP A 357 -12.18 -8.35 5.72
CA TRP A 357 -13.16 -9.32 6.18
C TRP A 357 -14.54 -8.70 6.27
N LEU A 358 -15.55 -9.54 6.11
CA LEU A 358 -16.93 -9.16 6.18
C LEU A 358 -17.57 -9.63 7.48
N ASN A 359 -18.55 -8.86 7.91
CA ASN A 359 -19.49 -9.17 8.98
C ASN A 359 -20.92 -8.90 8.53
N GLY A 360 -21.87 -9.54 9.17
CA GLY A 360 -23.30 -9.32 8.98
C GLY A 360 -23.96 -10.26 7.99
N PRO A 361 -25.29 -10.16 7.86
CA PRO A 361 -26.09 -11.11 7.11
C PRO A 361 -25.82 -11.12 5.60
N VAL A 362 -25.38 -10.02 5.02
CA VAL A 362 -25.07 -9.91 3.57
C VAL A 362 -24.01 -10.92 3.13
N ALA A 363 -22.97 -11.14 3.95
CA ALA A 363 -21.94 -12.11 3.60
C ALA A 363 -22.52 -13.52 3.48
N ARG A 364 -23.40 -13.91 4.39
CA ARG A 364 -24.08 -15.22 4.39
C ARG A 364 -25.05 -15.34 3.21
N GLN A 365 -25.86 -14.31 2.95
CA GLN A 365 -26.82 -14.30 1.84
C GLN A 365 -26.10 -14.44 0.49
N LEU A 366 -24.98 -13.74 0.28
CA LEU A 366 -24.18 -13.79 -0.94
C LEU A 366 -23.35 -15.08 -1.07
N GLY A 367 -23.33 -15.95 -0.06
CA GLY A 367 -22.54 -17.17 -0.05
C GLY A 367 -21.04 -16.91 -0.03
N ILE A 368 -20.61 -15.79 0.59
CA ILE A 368 -19.19 -15.51 0.81
C ILE A 368 -18.75 -16.35 2.00
N ASP A 369 -17.80 -17.25 1.77
CA ASP A 369 -17.47 -18.32 2.71
C ASP A 369 -16.69 -17.85 3.94
N SER A 370 -17.02 -18.42 5.11
CA SER A 370 -16.29 -18.22 6.38
C SER A 370 -15.58 -19.49 6.87
N GLY A 371 -15.74 -20.61 6.16
CA GLY A 371 -15.32 -21.93 6.59
C GLY A 371 -13.93 -22.34 6.14
N GLN A 372 -13.75 -23.64 5.94
CA GLN A 372 -12.49 -24.22 5.53
C GLN A 372 -12.07 -23.74 4.13
N GLY A 373 -10.88 -23.16 4.03
CA GLY A 373 -10.33 -22.73 2.72
C GLY A 373 -10.95 -21.44 2.16
N GLN A 374 -11.75 -20.73 2.93
CA GLN A 374 -12.56 -19.59 2.53
C GLN A 374 -11.84 -18.59 1.59
N ILE A 375 -10.59 -18.25 1.84
CA ILE A 375 -9.86 -17.29 1.01
C ILE A 375 -9.60 -17.80 -0.42
N ASN A 376 -9.83 -19.07 -0.70
CA ASN A 376 -9.71 -19.70 -2.01
C ASN A 376 -11.08 -19.93 -2.68
N GLU A 377 -12.18 -19.59 -2.02
CA GLU A 377 -13.50 -19.65 -2.61
C GLU A 377 -13.72 -18.50 -3.62
N ALA A 378 -14.52 -18.75 -4.65
CA ALA A 378 -14.64 -17.87 -5.80
C ALA A 378 -15.07 -16.44 -5.43
N ALA A 379 -16.01 -16.29 -4.50
CA ALA A 379 -16.45 -14.98 -4.01
C ALA A 379 -15.32 -14.25 -3.29
N ASN A 380 -14.67 -14.92 -2.35
CA ASN A 380 -13.59 -14.37 -1.54
C ASN A 380 -12.37 -13.97 -2.41
N ILE A 381 -11.99 -14.84 -3.38
CA ILE A 381 -10.91 -14.54 -4.33
C ILE A 381 -11.25 -13.31 -5.18
N SER A 382 -12.46 -13.25 -5.74
CA SER A 382 -12.82 -12.15 -6.65
C SER A 382 -12.88 -10.80 -5.91
N ILE A 383 -13.39 -10.76 -4.68
CA ILE A 383 -13.38 -9.55 -3.83
C ILE A 383 -11.95 -9.16 -3.45
N GLY A 384 -11.10 -10.13 -3.09
CA GLY A 384 -9.68 -9.88 -2.82
C GLY A 384 -8.95 -9.33 -4.04
N ARG A 385 -9.22 -9.87 -5.24
CA ARG A 385 -8.65 -9.37 -6.49
C ARG A 385 -9.17 -7.98 -6.86
N TYR A 386 -10.46 -7.72 -6.63
CA TYR A 386 -11.02 -6.39 -6.78
C TYR A 386 -10.24 -5.36 -5.96
N MET A 387 -9.93 -5.66 -4.69
CA MET A 387 -9.12 -4.77 -3.86
C MET A 387 -7.76 -4.44 -4.49
N ASN A 388 -7.06 -5.41 -5.10
CA ASN A 388 -5.80 -5.16 -5.80
C ASN A 388 -5.98 -4.23 -7.01
N LEU A 389 -6.98 -4.51 -7.86
CA LEU A 389 -7.25 -3.70 -9.05
C LEU A 389 -7.70 -2.28 -8.68
N ALA A 390 -8.56 -2.14 -7.66
CA ALA A 390 -9.00 -0.85 -7.17
C ALA A 390 -7.84 -0.02 -6.57
N LEU A 391 -6.93 -0.65 -5.81
CA LEU A 391 -5.72 0.02 -5.33
C LEU A 391 -4.85 0.54 -6.47
N MET A 392 -4.75 -0.18 -7.60
CA MET A 392 -4.01 0.28 -8.77
C MET A 392 -4.77 1.37 -9.51
N ASN A 393 -5.99 1.08 -9.96
CA ASN A 393 -6.72 1.90 -10.92
C ASN A 393 -7.41 3.11 -10.28
N LEU A 394 -7.91 2.96 -9.06
CA LEU A 394 -8.63 4.02 -8.36
C LEU A 394 -7.76 4.80 -7.39
N CYS A 395 -6.82 4.14 -6.70
CA CYS A 395 -5.94 4.81 -5.74
C CYS A 395 -4.59 5.24 -6.35
N GLY A 396 -4.14 4.62 -7.44
CA GLY A 396 -2.83 4.90 -8.05
C GLY A 396 -1.66 4.19 -7.36
N TYR A 397 -1.90 3.14 -6.59
CA TYR A 397 -0.85 2.33 -5.96
C TYR A 397 -0.23 1.34 -6.95
N TYR A 398 0.58 1.82 -7.87
CA TYR A 398 1.27 0.98 -8.84
C TYR A 398 2.59 0.42 -8.27
N VAL A 399 2.89 -0.84 -8.62
CA VAL A 399 4.17 -1.48 -8.27
C VAL A 399 5.33 -0.70 -8.88
N LYS A 400 6.40 -0.50 -8.10
CA LYS A 400 7.59 0.30 -8.44
C LYS A 400 7.36 1.83 -8.53
N GLN A 401 6.14 2.30 -8.32
CA GLN A 401 5.82 3.74 -8.27
C GLN A 401 5.45 4.17 -6.85
N ASP A 402 4.40 3.56 -6.28
CA ASP A 402 3.92 3.85 -4.94
C ASP A 402 3.87 2.61 -4.05
N ARG A 403 3.69 1.42 -4.62
CA ARG A 403 3.89 0.14 -3.93
C ARG A 403 5.35 -0.28 -4.05
N MET A 404 6.13 0.05 -3.02
CA MET A 404 7.60 -0.04 -3.02
C MET A 404 8.13 -1.32 -2.35
N GLY A 405 7.29 -2.31 -2.10
CA GLY A 405 7.68 -3.56 -1.43
C GLY A 405 8.89 -4.24 -2.04
N THR A 406 9.96 -4.39 -1.26
CA THR A 406 11.28 -4.86 -1.75
C THR A 406 11.23 -6.25 -2.38
N PHE A 407 10.45 -7.16 -1.80
CA PHE A 407 10.32 -8.54 -2.29
C PHE A 407 9.00 -8.81 -3.02
N GLY A 408 8.20 -7.76 -3.28
CA GLY A 408 6.90 -7.87 -3.93
C GLY A 408 5.74 -8.07 -2.95
N TYR A 409 4.56 -8.33 -3.51
CA TYR A 409 3.30 -8.42 -2.77
C TYR A 409 2.56 -9.70 -3.14
N PRO A 410 2.20 -10.55 -2.17
CA PRO A 410 1.14 -11.52 -2.36
C PRO A 410 -0.18 -10.85 -2.74
N MET A 411 -1.10 -11.61 -3.33
CA MET A 411 -2.45 -11.14 -3.62
C MET A 411 -3.18 -10.75 -2.34
N SER A 412 -4.02 -9.72 -2.41
CA SER A 412 -4.97 -9.42 -1.34
C SER A 412 -6.03 -10.52 -1.23
N TRP A 413 -6.57 -10.71 -0.05
CA TRP A 413 -7.61 -11.71 0.19
C TRP A 413 -8.77 -11.14 0.98
N CYS A 414 -9.91 -11.81 0.86
CA CYS A 414 -11.13 -11.53 1.60
C CYS A 414 -11.47 -12.70 2.50
N MET A 415 -11.91 -12.41 3.72
CA MET A 415 -12.40 -13.38 4.70
C MET A 415 -13.81 -13.01 5.18
N VAL A 416 -14.43 -13.89 5.93
CA VAL A 416 -15.67 -13.62 6.65
C VAL A 416 -15.52 -14.09 8.09
N GLU A 417 -15.99 -13.32 9.07
CA GLU A 417 -16.10 -13.75 10.45
C GLU A 417 -17.30 -14.69 10.63
N ASP A 418 -17.13 -15.82 11.29
CA ASP A 418 -18.22 -16.70 11.68
C ASP A 418 -18.93 -16.14 12.93
N GLU A 419 -19.93 -15.31 12.70
CA GLU A 419 -20.68 -14.65 13.77
C GLU A 419 -21.48 -15.63 14.62
N ALA A 420 -21.99 -16.69 14.01
CA ALA A 420 -22.69 -17.72 14.75
C ALA A 420 -21.75 -18.41 15.76
N ALA A 421 -20.50 -18.65 15.36
CA ALA A 421 -19.47 -19.14 16.28
C ALA A 421 -19.15 -18.12 17.38
N CYS A 422 -19.06 -16.81 17.04
CA CYS A 422 -18.88 -15.76 18.05
C CYS A 422 -19.97 -15.82 19.13
N LEU A 423 -21.23 -15.89 18.71
CA LEU A 423 -22.38 -15.95 19.61
C LEU A 423 -22.41 -17.26 20.43
N ARG A 424 -22.06 -18.41 19.83
CA ARG A 424 -21.97 -19.69 20.55
C ARG A 424 -20.94 -19.68 21.67
N VAL A 425 -19.81 -19.01 21.46
CA VAL A 425 -18.78 -18.87 22.52
C VAL A 425 -19.05 -17.72 23.49
N GLY A 426 -20.10 -16.93 23.28
CA GLY A 426 -20.51 -15.82 24.12
C GLY A 426 -19.77 -14.52 23.86
N TRP A 427 -19.04 -14.38 22.76
CA TRP A 427 -18.38 -13.15 22.34
C TRP A 427 -19.21 -12.39 21.31
N LYS A 428 -19.13 -11.07 21.33
CA LYS A 428 -19.72 -10.23 20.29
C LYS A 428 -18.87 -10.29 19.03
N PRO A 429 -19.45 -10.39 17.82
CA PRO A 429 -18.72 -10.24 16.56
C PRO A 429 -17.93 -8.94 16.48
N TYR A 430 -16.90 -8.91 15.64
CA TYR A 430 -16.00 -7.77 15.53
C TYR A 430 -16.73 -6.44 15.22
N HIS A 431 -17.64 -6.44 14.25
CA HIS A 431 -18.37 -5.22 13.86
C HIS A 431 -19.23 -4.68 15.00
N VAL A 432 -19.84 -5.55 15.82
CA VAL A 432 -20.61 -5.14 17.00
C VAL A 432 -19.70 -4.49 18.05
N ARG A 433 -18.47 -5.01 18.23
CA ARG A 433 -17.46 -4.40 19.10
C ARG A 433 -16.92 -3.09 18.53
N ALA A 434 -16.94 -2.94 17.19
CA ALA A 434 -16.61 -1.71 16.49
C ALA A 434 -17.76 -0.66 16.50
N GLY A 435 -18.91 -0.97 17.10
CA GLY A 435 -20.00 -0.02 17.31
C GLY A 435 -21.18 -0.15 16.34
N PHE A 436 -21.22 -1.18 15.51
CA PHE A 436 -22.34 -1.46 14.59
C PHE A 436 -23.38 -2.39 15.22
N GLY A 437 -24.58 -2.41 14.66
CA GLY A 437 -25.64 -3.36 15.05
C GLY A 437 -25.31 -4.79 14.59
N LEU A 438 -25.89 -5.78 15.26
CA LEU A 438 -25.72 -7.19 14.89
C LEU A 438 -26.34 -7.49 13.51
N ASP A 439 -27.41 -6.78 13.17
CA ASP A 439 -28.14 -6.83 11.90
C ASP A 439 -27.47 -6.02 10.79
N GLU A 440 -26.47 -5.21 11.12
CA GLU A 440 -25.74 -4.42 10.15
C GLU A 440 -24.60 -5.21 9.51
N SER A 441 -24.46 -5.10 8.20
CA SER A 441 -23.33 -5.70 7.48
C SER A 441 -22.21 -4.69 7.29
N THR A 442 -20.98 -5.14 7.47
CA THR A 442 -19.78 -4.32 7.33
C THR A 442 -18.68 -5.04 6.58
N ILE A 443 -17.77 -4.24 5.98
CA ILE A 443 -16.48 -4.70 5.51
C ILE A 443 -15.37 -3.95 6.26
N THR A 444 -14.40 -4.68 6.75
CA THR A 444 -13.23 -4.10 7.42
C THR A 444 -11.98 -4.38 6.60
N LEU A 445 -11.23 -3.31 6.31
CA LEU A 445 -9.96 -3.36 5.60
C LEU A 445 -8.81 -3.32 6.59
N GLY A 446 -7.80 -4.14 6.36
CA GLY A 446 -6.55 -4.16 7.11
C GLY A 446 -5.35 -4.43 6.21
N SER A 447 -4.16 -4.33 6.77
CA SER A 447 -2.93 -4.73 6.08
C SER A 447 -2.00 -5.48 7.01
N THR A 448 -1.24 -6.44 6.49
CA THR A 448 -0.28 -7.22 7.27
C THR A 448 1.07 -7.34 6.58
N LEU A 449 2.13 -7.53 7.36
CA LEU A 449 3.46 -7.82 6.84
C LEU A 449 3.66 -9.30 6.53
N LEU A 450 2.97 -10.16 7.22
CA LEU A 450 3.13 -11.60 7.09
C LEU A 450 1.91 -12.36 7.60
N TRP A 451 1.74 -13.53 7.06
CA TRP A 451 0.86 -14.55 7.58
C TRP A 451 1.52 -15.19 8.81
N GLY A 452 0.85 -15.15 9.95
CA GLY A 452 1.41 -15.61 11.22
C GLY A 452 1.74 -17.10 11.30
N ASN A 453 2.30 -17.55 12.43
CA ASN A 453 2.44 -18.99 12.70
C ASN A 453 1.07 -19.66 12.75
N ASN A 454 0.94 -20.73 12.02
CA ASN A 454 -0.26 -21.57 12.10
C ASN A 454 -0.12 -22.50 13.30
N MET A 455 -0.56 -22.02 14.46
CA MET A 455 -0.52 -22.80 15.70
C MET A 455 -1.71 -23.73 15.81
N ALA A 456 -1.47 -24.94 16.33
CA ALA A 456 -2.48 -25.93 16.67
C ALA A 456 -2.42 -26.23 18.17
N PRO A 457 -3.01 -25.38 19.03
CA PRO A 457 -2.90 -25.57 20.48
C PRO A 457 -3.55 -26.88 20.93
N SER A 458 -2.92 -27.53 21.88
CA SER A 458 -3.42 -28.80 22.45
C SER A 458 -3.80 -28.68 23.93
N THR A 459 -4.00 -27.48 24.42
CA THR A 459 -4.44 -27.22 25.80
C THR A 459 -5.94 -26.88 25.85
N THR A 460 -6.59 -27.25 26.94
CA THR A 460 -7.97 -26.80 27.28
C THR A 460 -7.96 -25.71 28.35
N ASN A 461 -6.77 -25.26 28.79
CA ASN A 461 -6.64 -24.23 29.80
C ASN A 461 -6.54 -22.84 29.10
N PRO A 462 -7.50 -21.93 29.31
CA PRO A 462 -7.53 -20.64 28.63
C PRO A 462 -6.31 -19.75 28.97
N LYS A 463 -5.76 -19.87 30.18
CA LYS A 463 -4.59 -19.11 30.59
C LYS A 463 -3.32 -19.59 29.88
N ILE A 464 -3.12 -20.90 29.77
CA ILE A 464 -1.97 -21.44 29.03
C ILE A 464 -2.09 -21.08 27.55
N LEU A 465 -3.30 -21.14 26.99
CA LEU A 465 -3.54 -20.74 25.61
C LEU A 465 -3.25 -19.23 25.39
N MET A 466 -3.66 -18.38 26.33
CA MET A 466 -3.32 -16.95 26.29
C MET A 466 -1.80 -16.74 26.37
N GLU A 467 -1.10 -17.46 27.22
CA GLU A 467 0.37 -17.37 27.32
C GLU A 467 1.06 -17.82 26.02
N LEU A 468 0.55 -18.85 25.35
CA LEU A 468 1.03 -19.30 24.03
C LEU A 468 0.83 -18.20 22.96
N LEU A 469 -0.34 -17.55 22.94
CA LEU A 469 -0.60 -16.41 22.06
C LEU A 469 0.32 -15.24 22.38
N ALA A 470 0.51 -14.93 23.65
CA ALA A 470 1.40 -13.86 24.08
C ALA A 470 2.85 -14.10 23.65
N TRP A 471 3.32 -15.36 23.71
CA TRP A 471 4.62 -15.76 23.21
C TRP A 471 4.73 -15.52 21.70
N ASP A 472 3.80 -15.99 20.90
CA ASP A 472 3.81 -15.80 19.44
C ASP A 472 3.72 -14.32 19.05
N ILE A 473 2.85 -13.55 19.71
CA ILE A 473 2.74 -12.11 19.55
C ILE A 473 4.06 -11.42 19.86
N SER A 474 4.70 -11.79 20.95
CA SER A 474 5.96 -11.25 21.40
C SER A 474 7.09 -11.51 20.39
N GLU A 475 7.25 -12.75 19.93
CA GLU A 475 8.26 -13.16 18.95
C GLU A 475 8.09 -12.46 17.60
N ARG A 476 6.83 -12.20 17.20
CA ARG A 476 6.50 -11.56 15.95
C ARG A 476 6.29 -10.05 16.05
N SER A 477 6.62 -9.47 17.18
CA SER A 477 6.58 -8.04 17.35
C SER A 477 7.72 -7.40 16.58
N GLN A 478 7.36 -6.82 15.45
CA GLN A 478 8.28 -6.17 14.54
C GLN A 478 8.71 -4.82 15.11
N PHE A 479 9.73 -4.82 15.92
CA PHE A 479 10.28 -3.59 16.48
C PHE A 479 10.89 -2.67 15.44
N ALA A 480 11.37 -3.28 14.35
CA ALA A 480 12.08 -2.60 13.29
C ALA A 480 11.16 -2.06 12.19
N LEU A 481 9.88 -1.88 12.44
CA LEU A 481 8.92 -1.48 11.40
C LEU A 481 9.16 -0.10 10.77
N GLY A 482 10.27 0.53 11.01
CA GLY A 482 10.68 1.79 10.37
C GLY A 482 9.71 2.95 10.56
N SER A 483 8.51 2.67 11.07
CA SER A 483 7.42 3.64 11.23
C SER A 483 7.55 4.49 12.49
N GLY A 484 8.56 4.25 13.29
CA GLY A 484 8.70 4.91 14.59
C GLY A 484 7.61 4.57 15.60
N ARG A 485 6.77 3.59 15.31
CA ARG A 485 5.67 3.19 16.17
C ARG A 485 6.12 2.20 17.22
N GLN A 486 5.70 2.46 18.45
CA GLN A 486 5.95 1.58 19.58
C GLN A 486 5.10 0.32 19.51
N PHE A 487 3.89 0.41 18.92
CA PHE A 487 2.91 -0.65 18.83
C PHE A 487 2.45 -0.84 17.40
N THR A 488 2.09 -2.07 17.05
CA THR A 488 1.43 -2.42 15.79
C THR A 488 0.03 -2.94 16.06
N PHE A 489 -0.88 -2.71 15.13
CA PHE A 489 -2.15 -3.41 15.12
C PHE A 489 -1.92 -4.91 14.93
N ARG A 490 -2.88 -5.72 15.37
CA ARG A 490 -2.83 -7.16 15.21
C ARG A 490 -4.19 -7.71 14.85
N THR A 491 -4.16 -8.70 13.98
CA THR A 491 -5.32 -9.56 13.77
C THR A 491 -5.00 -10.96 14.29
N VAL A 492 -5.85 -11.45 15.15
CA VAL A 492 -5.79 -12.82 15.67
C VAL A 492 -6.94 -13.58 15.04
N LEU A 493 -6.60 -14.43 14.08
CA LEU A 493 -7.53 -15.36 13.46
C LEU A 493 -7.58 -16.64 14.29
N MET A 494 -8.77 -17.07 14.68
CA MET A 494 -8.95 -18.30 15.44
C MET A 494 -10.19 -19.06 15.00
N THR A 495 -10.10 -20.37 15.05
CA THR A 495 -11.26 -21.22 14.84
C THR A 495 -12.12 -21.31 16.09
N GLU A 496 -13.39 -21.71 15.95
CA GLU A 496 -14.34 -21.78 17.05
C GLU A 496 -13.85 -22.60 18.26
N PRO A 497 -13.23 -23.79 18.11
CA PRO A 497 -12.73 -24.54 19.27
C PRO A 497 -11.65 -23.79 20.08
N VAL A 498 -10.82 -23.02 19.42
CA VAL A 498 -9.80 -22.18 20.09
C VAL A 498 -10.48 -21.02 20.83
N ALA A 499 -11.43 -20.35 20.17
CA ALA A 499 -12.23 -19.28 20.77
C ALA A 499 -13.02 -19.78 21.99
N ALA A 500 -13.61 -20.97 21.93
CA ALA A 500 -14.34 -21.58 23.04
C ALA A 500 -13.45 -21.82 24.27
N ILE A 501 -12.20 -22.29 24.06
CA ILE A 501 -11.25 -22.43 25.16
C ILE A 501 -10.92 -21.08 25.78
N LEU A 502 -10.64 -20.07 24.98
CA LEU A 502 -10.33 -18.72 25.49
C LEU A 502 -11.56 -18.11 26.19
N ALA A 503 -12.75 -18.25 25.62
CA ALA A 503 -13.99 -17.73 26.20
C ALA A 503 -14.35 -18.39 27.53
N SER A 504 -13.90 -19.61 27.80
CA SER A 504 -14.10 -20.25 29.11
C SER A 504 -13.37 -19.54 30.26
N GLY A 505 -12.39 -18.70 29.95
CA GLY A 505 -11.63 -17.91 30.94
C GLY A 505 -11.72 -16.40 30.73
N TYR A 506 -12.17 -15.93 29.58
CA TYR A 506 -12.25 -14.53 29.20
C TYR A 506 -13.65 -14.17 28.68
N LEU A 507 -14.37 -13.34 29.42
CA LEU A 507 -15.76 -12.96 29.08
C LEU A 507 -15.87 -12.15 27.77
N SER A 508 -14.78 -11.58 27.30
CA SER A 508 -14.74 -10.83 26.05
C SER A 508 -13.32 -10.81 25.47
N PRO A 509 -13.17 -10.54 24.16
CA PRO A 509 -11.87 -10.28 23.53
C PRO A 509 -11.06 -9.16 24.17
N GLU A 510 -11.72 -8.11 24.69
CA GLU A 510 -11.07 -6.98 25.37
C GLU A 510 -10.47 -7.42 26.73
N ALA A 511 -11.12 -8.35 27.43
CA ALA A 511 -10.57 -8.94 28.66
C ALA A 511 -9.32 -9.79 28.35
N LEU A 512 -9.35 -10.55 27.26
CA LEU A 512 -8.20 -11.32 26.76
C LEU A 512 -7.06 -10.37 26.35
N GLU A 513 -7.36 -9.28 25.63
CA GLU A 513 -6.34 -8.32 25.18
C GLU A 513 -5.54 -7.72 26.34
N LYS A 514 -6.16 -7.43 27.46
CA LYS A 514 -5.49 -6.89 28.66
C LYS A 514 -4.43 -7.85 29.21
N ASP A 515 -4.74 -9.12 29.28
CA ASP A 515 -3.78 -10.13 29.74
C ASP A 515 -2.69 -10.37 28.70
N LEU A 516 -3.02 -10.37 27.40
CA LEU A 516 -2.04 -10.46 26.33
C LEU A 516 -1.04 -9.29 26.35
N ILE A 517 -1.49 -8.06 26.59
CA ILE A 517 -0.60 -6.88 26.73
C ILE A 517 0.41 -7.09 27.86
N THR A 518 -0.05 -7.67 28.96
CA THR A 518 0.80 -7.93 30.12
C THR A 518 1.79 -9.06 29.85
N ALA A 519 1.33 -10.16 29.25
CA ALA A 519 2.11 -11.37 29.03
C ALA A 519 3.08 -11.28 27.84
N SER A 520 2.79 -10.46 26.82
CA SER A 520 3.60 -10.35 25.59
C SER A 520 4.74 -9.33 25.67
N ARG A 521 5.11 -8.88 26.86
CA ARG A 521 6.21 -7.92 27.04
C ARG A 521 7.55 -8.50 26.66
N ARG A 522 8.44 -7.66 26.12
CA ARG A 522 9.81 -8.07 25.75
C ARG A 522 10.87 -7.23 26.46
N PRO A 523 12.08 -7.78 26.62
CA PRO A 523 13.21 -7.01 27.16
C PRO A 523 13.50 -5.76 26.32
N VAL A 524 13.75 -4.65 26.98
CA VAL A 524 14.18 -3.39 26.35
C VAL A 524 15.44 -3.61 25.52
N LYS A 525 16.35 -4.46 26.00
CA LYS A 525 17.62 -4.78 25.34
C LYS A 525 17.43 -5.30 23.91
N GLU A 526 16.48 -6.19 23.68
CA GLU A 526 16.18 -6.74 22.35
C GLU A 526 15.67 -5.64 21.40
N ARG A 527 14.79 -4.80 21.89
CA ARG A 527 14.29 -3.67 21.12
C ARG A 527 15.38 -2.65 20.82
N ALA A 528 16.24 -2.38 21.79
CA ALA A 528 17.39 -1.53 21.60
C ALA A 528 18.30 -2.05 20.47
N PHE A 529 18.63 -3.35 20.51
CA PHE A 529 19.39 -4.00 19.46
C PHE A 529 18.75 -3.83 18.07
N ALA A 530 17.46 -4.14 17.95
CA ALA A 530 16.74 -4.01 16.68
C ALA A 530 16.73 -2.57 16.15
N ASN A 531 16.51 -1.58 17.02
CA ASN A 531 16.52 -0.18 16.61
C ASN A 531 17.93 0.32 16.25
N TYR A 532 18.96 -0.16 16.89
CA TYR A 532 20.34 0.25 16.60
C TYR A 532 20.87 -0.34 15.30
N TYR A 533 20.60 -1.62 15.05
CA TYR A 533 21.30 -2.39 14.03
C TYR A 533 20.43 -2.84 12.87
N ALA A 534 19.15 -3.10 13.10
CA ALA A 534 18.24 -3.62 12.09
C ALA A 534 17.32 -2.58 11.45
N ASN A 535 17.28 -1.34 11.96
CA ASN A 535 16.43 -0.28 11.42
C ASN A 535 17.23 0.94 10.99
N PRO A 536 17.75 0.98 9.77
CA PRO A 536 18.50 2.12 9.24
C PRO A 536 17.65 3.40 9.06
N GLY A 537 16.31 3.29 8.96
CA GLY A 537 15.43 4.45 8.83
C GLY A 537 15.45 5.38 10.04
N GLY A 538 15.86 4.88 11.20
CA GLY A 538 16.11 5.67 12.39
C GLY A 538 17.55 6.17 12.52
N ALA A 539 18.38 6.02 11.51
CA ALA A 539 19.82 6.23 11.60
C ALA A 539 20.22 7.65 11.97
N LYS A 540 19.42 8.66 11.65
CA LYS A 540 19.67 10.05 12.07
C LYS A 540 19.81 10.18 13.59
N ASP A 541 18.99 9.45 14.31
CA ASP A 541 19.03 9.30 15.76
C ASP A 541 19.54 7.92 16.17
N GLY A 542 20.24 7.23 15.27
CA GLY A 542 20.72 5.87 15.49
C GLY A 542 19.61 4.84 15.70
N GLY A 543 18.44 5.00 15.10
CA GLY A 543 17.28 4.16 15.36
C GLY A 543 16.75 4.28 16.79
N GLN A 544 17.12 5.33 17.48
CA GLN A 544 17.15 5.38 18.94
C GLN A 544 16.00 6.12 19.56
N PHE A 545 15.10 6.66 18.77
CA PHE A 545 14.00 7.38 19.37
C PHE A 545 13.21 6.50 20.35
N ASN A 546 13.14 5.19 20.13
CA ASN A 546 12.53 4.24 21.07
C ASN A 546 13.36 4.03 22.34
N LEU A 547 14.68 4.01 22.23
CA LEU A 547 15.57 4.01 23.40
C LEU A 547 15.41 5.27 24.20
N ARG A 548 15.31 6.42 23.53
CA ARG A 548 15.09 7.72 24.18
C ARG A 548 13.78 7.75 24.96
N GLN A 549 12.72 7.12 24.46
CA GLN A 549 11.45 6.98 25.18
C GLN A 549 11.59 6.24 26.49
N TYR A 550 12.49 5.26 26.57
CA TYR A 550 12.64 4.41 27.73
C TYR A 550 13.80 4.82 28.64
N GLN A 551 14.82 5.49 28.11
CA GLN A 551 16.07 5.76 28.81
C GLN A 551 16.43 7.26 28.92
N GLY A 552 15.70 8.14 28.29
CA GLY A 552 15.86 9.59 28.39
C GLY A 552 17.06 10.20 27.66
N HIS A 553 18.15 9.47 27.43
CA HIS A 553 19.36 10.01 26.81
C HIS A 553 19.94 9.10 25.73
N ILE A 554 20.20 9.65 24.57
CA ILE A 554 20.95 9.01 23.50
C ILE A 554 21.96 9.99 22.93
N ARG A 555 23.20 9.58 22.88
CA ARG A 555 24.27 10.35 22.25
C ARG A 555 24.06 10.34 20.73
N LYS A 556 24.11 11.52 20.14
CA LYS A 556 24.23 11.67 18.68
C LYS A 556 25.71 11.70 18.35
N ASP A 557 26.12 10.98 17.33
CA ASP A 557 27.41 11.25 16.72
C ASP A 557 27.30 12.46 15.76
N GLU A 558 28.42 13.07 15.43
CA GLU A 558 28.47 14.25 14.58
C GLU A 558 27.99 14.00 13.14
N GLY A 559 28.04 12.76 12.69
CA GLY A 559 27.57 12.33 11.37
C GLY A 559 26.10 11.86 11.34
N GLY A 560 25.40 11.92 12.46
CA GLY A 560 24.03 11.36 12.56
C GLY A 560 23.97 9.85 12.40
N ARG A 561 25.09 9.16 12.58
CA ARG A 561 25.20 7.70 12.54
C ARG A 561 24.71 7.10 13.83
N ARG A 562 24.55 5.77 13.81
CA ARG A 562 24.29 4.99 15.01
C ARG A 562 25.37 5.24 16.05
N THR A 563 24.97 5.74 17.20
CA THR A 563 25.87 5.90 18.32
C THR A 563 26.29 4.51 18.86
N PRO A 564 27.42 4.42 19.53
CA PRO A 564 27.74 3.21 20.29
C PRO A 564 26.64 2.84 21.26
N THR A 565 26.46 1.54 21.49
CA THR A 565 25.51 1.03 22.47
C THR A 565 25.66 1.76 23.80
N PRO A 566 24.58 2.25 24.39
CA PRO A 566 24.65 2.94 25.69
C PRO A 566 25.23 2.03 26.78
N GLN A 567 25.95 2.60 27.75
CA GLN A 567 26.56 1.82 28.84
C GLN A 567 25.56 0.97 29.61
N TRP A 568 24.32 1.46 29.81
CA TRP A 568 23.27 0.70 30.48
C TRP A 568 22.83 -0.56 29.72
N TYR A 569 23.10 -0.65 28.41
CA TYR A 569 22.69 -1.78 27.58
C TYR A 569 23.29 -3.10 28.08
N ASP A 570 24.52 -3.05 28.56
CA ASP A 570 25.23 -4.23 29.08
C ASP A 570 24.99 -4.44 30.59
N SER A 571 24.18 -3.61 31.23
CA SER A 571 23.84 -3.78 32.65
C SER A 571 22.85 -4.94 32.85
N PRO A 572 22.93 -5.68 33.98
CA PRO A 572 21.96 -6.74 34.29
C PRO A 572 20.50 -6.23 34.34
N GLU A 573 20.29 -5.00 34.76
CA GLU A 573 18.95 -4.40 34.84
C GLU A 573 18.31 -4.24 33.46
N SER A 574 19.08 -4.08 32.39
CA SER A 574 18.56 -3.92 31.04
C SER A 574 17.75 -5.14 30.55
N GLU A 575 18.07 -6.33 31.05
CA GLU A 575 17.35 -7.57 30.74
C GLU A 575 16.04 -7.69 31.55
N GLN A 576 15.98 -7.08 32.72
CA GLN A 576 14.78 -7.05 33.56
C GLN A 576 13.78 -5.98 33.13
N MET A 577 14.27 -4.94 32.43
CA MET A 577 13.40 -3.90 31.88
C MET A 577 12.64 -4.42 30.68
N THR A 578 11.33 -4.42 30.75
CA THR A 578 10.46 -4.88 29.66
C THR A 578 9.57 -3.77 29.13
N ILE A 579 9.19 -3.88 27.86
CA ILE A 579 8.27 -2.98 27.17
C ILE A 579 7.08 -3.77 26.63
N PRO A 580 5.89 -3.18 26.58
CA PRO A 580 4.76 -3.81 25.96
C PRO A 580 4.96 -3.91 24.44
N THR A 581 4.45 -4.97 23.84
CA THR A 581 4.44 -5.20 22.37
C THR A 581 3.07 -4.89 21.77
N MET A 582 2.07 -4.71 22.62
CA MET A 582 0.68 -4.42 22.28
C MET A 582 0.19 -3.18 23.02
N LYS A 583 -0.88 -2.58 22.51
CA LYS A 583 -1.64 -1.51 23.14
C LYS A 583 -3.13 -1.82 23.03
N GLU A 584 -3.88 -1.52 24.08
CA GLU A 584 -5.33 -1.71 24.12
C GLU A 584 -6.05 -1.06 22.94
N GLY A 585 -7.02 -1.77 22.38
CA GLY A 585 -7.82 -1.32 21.24
C GLY A 585 -7.12 -1.43 19.87
N MET A 586 -5.98 -2.11 19.80
CA MET A 586 -5.25 -2.30 18.55
C MET A 586 -5.29 -3.75 18.02
N THR A 587 -6.14 -4.61 18.62
CA THR A 587 -6.23 -6.02 18.23
C THR A 587 -7.64 -6.37 17.75
N ALA A 588 -7.71 -6.91 16.52
CA ALA A 588 -8.91 -7.53 15.99
C ALA A 588 -8.85 -9.04 16.26
N PHE A 589 -9.80 -9.57 17.02
CA PHE A 589 -10.00 -10.99 17.23
C PHE A 589 -11.13 -11.45 16.33
N ILE A 590 -10.85 -12.37 15.41
CA ILE A 590 -11.78 -12.84 14.36
C ILE A 590 -11.92 -14.35 14.48
N ILE A 591 -13.12 -14.82 14.72
CA ILE A 591 -13.46 -16.25 14.70
C ILE A 591 -13.82 -16.61 13.26
N THR A 592 -13.08 -17.55 12.69
CA THR A 592 -13.23 -17.88 11.26
C THR A 592 -12.55 -19.21 10.93
N GLY A 593 -12.82 -19.77 9.76
CA GLY A 593 -12.19 -20.97 9.26
C GLY A 593 -12.90 -22.27 9.70
N ASP A 594 -12.24 -23.39 9.54
CA ASP A 594 -12.80 -24.71 9.80
C ASP A 594 -13.13 -24.92 11.30
N SER A 595 -14.42 -24.97 11.62
CA SER A 595 -14.92 -25.17 12.99
C SER A 595 -14.57 -26.53 13.60
N ALA A 596 -14.07 -27.48 12.81
CA ALA A 596 -13.60 -28.79 13.30
C ALA A 596 -12.10 -28.80 13.63
N ARG A 597 -11.39 -27.68 13.52
CA ARG A 597 -9.94 -27.58 13.72
C ARG A 597 -9.59 -26.64 14.88
N ASN A 598 -8.48 -26.96 15.56
CA ASN A 598 -7.90 -26.11 16.60
C ASN A 598 -6.75 -25.27 16.02
N LYS A 599 -7.07 -24.18 15.32
CA LYS A 599 -6.10 -23.32 14.66
C LYS A 599 -6.19 -21.87 15.12
N VAL A 600 -5.04 -21.24 15.26
CA VAL A 600 -4.92 -19.83 15.56
C VAL A 600 -3.68 -19.23 14.89
N GLN A 601 -3.80 -18.01 14.41
CA GLN A 601 -2.70 -17.23 13.82
C GLN A 601 -2.73 -15.80 14.31
N THR A 602 -1.56 -15.23 14.60
CA THR A 602 -1.43 -13.81 14.94
C THR A 602 -0.71 -13.07 13.82
N MET A 603 -1.33 -12.08 13.24
CA MET A 603 -0.78 -11.27 12.14
C MET A 603 -0.48 -9.86 12.62
N PRO A 604 0.79 -9.38 12.59
CA PRO A 604 1.07 -7.98 12.84
C PRO A 604 0.53 -7.13 11.68
N GLY A 605 -0.16 -6.03 11.99
CA GLY A 605 -0.93 -5.29 11.00
C GLY A 605 -0.77 -3.77 11.04
N GLY A 606 -1.32 -3.14 10.02
CA GLY A 606 -1.66 -1.72 9.99
C GLY A 606 -2.97 -1.45 10.71
N GLY A 607 -3.47 -0.21 10.61
CA GLY A 607 -4.79 0.15 11.16
C GLY A 607 -5.93 -0.45 10.35
N TYR A 608 -7.12 -0.36 10.91
CA TYR A 608 -8.35 -0.88 10.31
C TYR A 608 -9.27 0.25 9.85
N ALA A 609 -10.00 -0.01 8.76
CA ALA A 609 -11.11 0.80 8.30
C ALA A 609 -12.36 -0.07 8.20
N THR A 610 -13.35 0.17 9.05
CA THR A 610 -14.62 -0.56 9.06
C THR A 610 -15.71 0.30 8.46
N ILE A 611 -16.34 -0.18 7.40
CA ILE A 611 -17.34 0.53 6.61
C ILE A 611 -18.64 -0.28 6.58
N LYS A 612 -19.75 0.39 6.85
CA LYS A 612 -21.09 -0.19 6.70
C LYS A 612 -21.38 -0.48 5.23
N ILE A 613 -21.97 -1.62 4.95
CA ILE A 613 -22.47 -2.00 3.64
C ILE A 613 -23.91 -1.49 3.53
N GLU A 614 -24.15 -0.57 2.60
CA GLU A 614 -25.47 0.00 2.32
C GLU A 614 -26.09 -0.76 1.16
N LEU A 615 -27.30 -1.27 1.35
CA LEU A 615 -28.05 -2.03 0.35
C LEU A 615 -29.04 -1.11 -0.37
N PRO A 616 -29.36 -1.37 -1.66
CA PRO A 616 -30.43 -0.66 -2.34
C PRO A 616 -31.80 -0.96 -1.74
N GLU A 617 -32.75 -0.04 -1.88
CA GLU A 617 -34.10 -0.16 -1.29
C GLU A 617 -34.83 -1.44 -1.75
N ASN A 618 -34.59 -1.89 -2.97
CA ASN A 618 -35.21 -3.07 -3.56
C ASN A 618 -34.35 -4.35 -3.44
N TRP A 619 -33.38 -4.38 -2.50
CA TRP A 619 -32.43 -5.48 -2.37
C TRP A 619 -33.05 -6.87 -2.32
N ASP A 620 -34.03 -7.10 -1.45
CA ASP A 620 -34.67 -8.41 -1.33
C ASP A 620 -35.38 -8.84 -2.62
N ALA A 621 -35.97 -7.90 -3.35
CA ALA A 621 -36.60 -8.19 -4.64
C ALA A 621 -35.55 -8.62 -5.69
N LEU A 622 -34.42 -7.92 -5.76
CA LEU A 622 -33.32 -8.28 -6.66
C LEU A 622 -32.72 -9.62 -6.31
N MET A 623 -32.54 -9.90 -5.02
CA MET A 623 -31.98 -11.16 -4.55
C MET A 623 -32.95 -12.34 -4.79
N ALA A 624 -34.27 -12.12 -4.65
CA ALA A 624 -35.27 -13.12 -4.97
C ALA A 624 -35.28 -13.48 -6.46
N GLU A 625 -35.07 -12.54 -7.37
CA GLU A 625 -34.91 -12.79 -8.81
C GLU A 625 -33.72 -13.72 -9.11
N LEU A 626 -32.67 -13.66 -8.30
CA LEU A 626 -31.48 -14.51 -8.39
C LEU A 626 -31.64 -15.84 -7.64
N GLY A 627 -32.78 -16.08 -6.95
CA GLY A 627 -33.05 -17.28 -6.20
C GLY A 627 -32.51 -17.32 -4.77
N TYR A 628 -32.11 -16.18 -4.21
CA TYR A 628 -31.70 -16.06 -2.81
C TYR A 628 -32.95 -15.86 -1.89
N GLU A 629 -32.82 -16.28 -0.66
CA GLU A 629 -33.80 -15.98 0.39
C GLU A 629 -33.69 -14.51 0.83
N SER A 630 -34.74 -13.98 1.51
CA SER A 630 -34.69 -12.64 2.08
C SER A 630 -33.55 -12.48 3.08
N LEU A 631 -33.00 -11.28 3.20
CA LEU A 631 -31.90 -10.96 4.11
C LEU A 631 -32.21 -11.33 5.57
N ASP A 632 -33.47 -11.18 5.99
CA ASP A 632 -33.92 -11.53 7.33
C ASP A 632 -33.71 -13.02 7.68
N SER A 633 -33.70 -13.90 6.68
CA SER A 633 -33.41 -15.33 6.87
C SER A 633 -31.97 -15.61 7.29
N TYR A 634 -31.09 -14.62 7.17
CA TYR A 634 -29.66 -14.73 7.46
C TYR A 634 -29.24 -13.91 8.71
N GLN A 635 -30.18 -13.27 9.40
CA GLN A 635 -29.92 -12.47 10.62
C GLN A 635 -29.62 -13.30 11.88
#